data_06663401678268a65b624820bf6a3117
#
_entry.id   06663401678268a65b624820bf6a3117
#
_cell.length_a   1.000
_cell.length_b   1.000
_cell.length_c   1.000
_cell.angle_alpha   90.00
_cell.angle_beta   90.00
_cell.angle_gamma   90.00
#
_symmetry.space_group_name_H-M   'P 1'
#
loop_
_entity.id
_entity.type
_entity.pdbx_description
1 polymer ?
#
loop_
_entity_poly.entity_id
_entity_poly.type
_entity_poly.pdbx_seq_one_letter_code
_entity_poly.pdbx_strand_id
1 'polypeptide(L)'
;MSVVIRNARVRNQKQSVDIAIEGEKISAVGPKLPAKGQKDIDAAGSLVLPGFLNLHYHADKCLLGEIMRPNISGTLPEAIEITNDHKRNYDPAEVASRAVRTIETGVKNGTTFFRLFCDVGTIGGLKAARGLLLAREKMKNYATIQVVAFPQEGIVRDPGAAELMDEAIKEGCDIVGGLPWYEYSDADAREHIDVCFELAKKHDLDIHMLVDDTDDANSRSLEYLAIKTMREGFEGRVAASHCGAMAGYNDVYAAKVIDMVATAGVTISVNAHINLVCSARLDREPKRRGCARVKELLARGA
;
A
#
# COMPACT_ATOMS: atom_id res chain seq x y z
N MET A 1 -21.69 2.99 -23.94
CA MET A 1 -21.23 1.75 -24.60
C MET A 1 -21.80 0.58 -23.82
N SER A 2 -22.42 -0.41 -24.50
CA SER A 2 -22.91 -1.61 -23.83
C SER A 2 -22.03 -2.81 -24.23
N VAL A 3 -21.71 -3.63 -23.23
CA VAL A 3 -20.89 -4.85 -23.39
C VAL A 3 -21.64 -6.00 -22.74
N VAL A 4 -21.64 -7.17 -23.39
CA VAL A 4 -22.13 -8.40 -22.76
C VAL A 4 -21.00 -9.42 -22.76
N ILE A 5 -20.69 -9.94 -21.57
CA ILE A 5 -19.73 -11.03 -21.39
C ILE A 5 -20.54 -12.32 -21.25
N ARG A 6 -20.38 -13.26 -22.19
CA ARG A 6 -21.08 -14.55 -22.23
C ARG A 6 -20.27 -15.65 -21.59
N ASN A 7 -20.93 -16.68 -21.08
CA ASN A 7 -20.33 -17.90 -20.58
C ASN A 7 -19.24 -17.67 -19.53
N ALA A 8 -19.40 -16.68 -18.67
CA ALA A 8 -18.45 -16.34 -17.60
C ALA A 8 -18.66 -17.25 -16.39
N ARG A 9 -17.57 -17.68 -15.74
CA ARG A 9 -17.61 -18.22 -14.36
C ARG A 9 -17.37 -17.08 -13.39
N VAL A 10 -18.23 -16.93 -12.40
CA VAL A 10 -18.06 -15.95 -11.32
C VAL A 10 -18.07 -16.66 -9.96
N ARG A 11 -17.45 -16.02 -8.96
CA ARG A 11 -17.41 -16.57 -7.61
C ARG A 11 -18.83 -16.82 -7.08
N ASN A 12 -19.03 -17.94 -6.40
CA ASN A 12 -20.30 -18.36 -5.80
C ASN A 12 -21.41 -18.74 -6.79
N GLN A 13 -21.13 -18.85 -8.08
CA GLN A 13 -22.07 -19.41 -9.09
C GLN A 13 -21.62 -20.81 -9.51
N LYS A 14 -22.56 -21.78 -9.47
CA LYS A 14 -22.29 -23.16 -9.90
C LYS A 14 -22.24 -23.33 -11.41
N GLN A 15 -22.96 -22.48 -12.14
CA GLN A 15 -23.07 -22.51 -13.60
C GLN A 15 -22.49 -21.23 -14.19
N SER A 16 -22.12 -21.30 -15.48
CA SER A 16 -21.72 -20.12 -16.24
C SER A 16 -22.88 -19.15 -16.35
N VAL A 17 -22.57 -17.87 -16.29
CA VAL A 17 -23.52 -16.76 -16.38
C VAL A 17 -23.09 -15.78 -17.46
N ASP A 18 -24.01 -14.96 -17.93
CA ASP A 18 -23.74 -13.79 -18.72
C ASP A 18 -23.73 -12.55 -17.84
N ILE A 19 -22.90 -11.56 -18.20
CA ILE A 19 -22.80 -10.28 -17.50
C ILE A 19 -23.07 -9.17 -18.51
N ALA A 20 -24.13 -8.40 -18.29
CA ALA A 20 -24.45 -7.23 -19.10
C ALA A 20 -23.93 -5.96 -18.43
N ILE A 21 -23.27 -5.10 -19.20
CA ILE A 21 -22.67 -3.84 -18.77
C ILE A 21 -23.23 -2.71 -19.61
N GLU A 22 -23.74 -1.67 -18.96
CA GLU A 22 -24.23 -0.45 -19.60
C GLU A 22 -23.46 0.75 -19.03
N GLY A 23 -22.72 1.44 -19.91
CA GLY A 23 -21.79 2.50 -19.50
C GLY A 23 -20.69 1.93 -18.61
N GLU A 24 -20.67 2.32 -17.36
CA GLU A 24 -19.69 1.91 -16.34
C GLU A 24 -20.26 0.96 -15.28
N LYS A 25 -21.48 0.47 -15.46
CA LYS A 25 -22.19 -0.34 -14.47
C LYS A 25 -22.57 -1.69 -14.99
N ILE A 26 -22.47 -2.72 -14.14
CA ILE A 26 -23.08 -4.02 -14.39
C ILE A 26 -24.59 -3.85 -14.24
N SER A 27 -25.33 -4.05 -15.34
CA SER A 27 -26.79 -3.90 -15.38
C SER A 27 -27.53 -5.21 -15.07
N ALA A 28 -26.93 -6.36 -15.40
CA ALA A 28 -27.49 -7.67 -15.09
C ALA A 28 -26.43 -8.77 -15.02
N VAL A 29 -26.68 -9.78 -14.18
CA VAL A 29 -25.92 -11.04 -14.13
C VAL A 29 -26.91 -12.19 -14.07
N GLY A 30 -26.80 -13.16 -14.97
CA GLY A 30 -27.69 -14.31 -14.97
C GLY A 30 -27.43 -15.26 -16.13
N PRO A 31 -28.06 -16.46 -16.13
CA PRO A 31 -27.89 -17.40 -17.21
C PRO A 31 -28.61 -16.90 -18.48
N LYS A 32 -27.92 -16.96 -19.62
CA LYS A 32 -28.49 -16.69 -20.94
C LYS A 32 -29.29 -15.38 -21.02
N LEU A 33 -28.64 -14.27 -20.66
CA LEU A 33 -29.29 -12.96 -20.74
C LEU A 33 -29.72 -12.63 -22.17
N PRO A 34 -30.98 -12.12 -22.38
CA PRO A 34 -31.45 -11.72 -23.70
C PRO A 34 -30.81 -10.43 -24.22
N ALA A 35 -30.06 -9.72 -23.36
CA ALA A 35 -29.40 -8.48 -23.69
C ALA A 35 -28.43 -8.66 -24.87
N LYS A 36 -28.43 -7.69 -25.79
CA LYS A 36 -27.44 -7.60 -26.88
C LYS A 36 -26.58 -6.36 -26.60
N GLY A 37 -25.27 -6.55 -26.50
CA GLY A 37 -24.30 -5.45 -26.38
C GLY A 37 -23.90 -4.90 -27.74
N GLN A 38 -23.35 -3.69 -27.76
CA GLN A 38 -22.58 -3.21 -28.92
C GLN A 38 -21.33 -4.10 -29.13
N LYS A 39 -20.87 -4.75 -28.06
CA LYS A 39 -19.78 -5.73 -28.06
C LYS A 39 -20.19 -6.92 -27.21
N ASP A 40 -20.21 -8.11 -27.80
CA ASP A 40 -20.37 -9.38 -27.11
C ASP A 40 -19.00 -10.05 -27.01
N ILE A 41 -18.63 -10.51 -25.81
CA ILE A 41 -17.36 -11.21 -25.52
C ILE A 41 -17.72 -12.59 -24.97
N ASP A 42 -17.31 -13.66 -25.64
CA ASP A 42 -17.44 -15.00 -25.08
C ASP A 42 -16.25 -15.29 -24.14
N ALA A 43 -16.53 -15.42 -22.86
CA ALA A 43 -15.53 -15.80 -21.85
C ALA A 43 -15.15 -17.29 -21.93
N ALA A 44 -15.87 -18.10 -22.73
CA ALA A 44 -15.59 -19.53 -22.94
C ALA A 44 -15.38 -20.30 -21.62
N GLY A 45 -16.15 -19.98 -20.57
CA GLY A 45 -16.00 -20.59 -19.24
C GLY A 45 -14.83 -20.04 -18.41
N SER A 46 -14.19 -18.98 -18.86
CA SER A 46 -13.14 -18.32 -18.06
C SER A 46 -13.70 -17.67 -16.79
N LEU A 47 -12.86 -17.59 -15.76
CA LEU A 47 -13.21 -16.92 -14.52
C LEU A 47 -13.19 -15.41 -14.73
N VAL A 48 -14.28 -14.76 -14.34
CA VAL A 48 -14.39 -13.29 -14.28
C VAL A 48 -14.31 -12.86 -12.82
N LEU A 49 -13.38 -11.95 -12.54
CA LEU A 49 -13.08 -11.42 -11.21
C LEU A 49 -13.21 -9.90 -11.23
N PRO A 50 -13.44 -9.26 -10.06
CA PRO A 50 -13.16 -7.83 -9.91
C PRO A 50 -11.70 -7.53 -10.28
N GLY A 51 -11.42 -6.31 -10.74
CA GLY A 51 -10.05 -5.86 -10.97
C GLY A 51 -9.20 -5.98 -9.70
N PHE A 52 -7.91 -6.24 -9.87
CA PHE A 52 -6.99 -6.34 -8.74
C PHE A 52 -6.72 -4.97 -8.12
N LEU A 53 -6.51 -4.99 -6.79
CA LEU A 53 -6.15 -3.81 -6.01
C LEU A 53 -4.68 -3.95 -5.57
N ASN A 54 -3.83 -3.00 -5.96
CA ASN A 54 -2.47 -2.89 -5.45
C ASN A 54 -2.46 -1.79 -4.38
N LEU A 55 -2.56 -2.21 -3.11
CA LEU A 55 -2.70 -1.29 -1.98
C LEU A 55 -1.37 -0.78 -1.43
N HIS A 56 -0.23 -1.26 -1.96
CA HIS A 56 1.09 -0.84 -1.50
C HIS A 56 2.11 -0.90 -2.63
N TYR A 57 2.46 0.26 -3.18
CA TYR A 57 3.37 0.34 -4.33
C TYR A 57 4.19 1.63 -4.32
N HIS A 58 5.51 1.50 -4.39
CA HIS A 58 6.45 2.62 -4.47
C HIS A 58 6.80 2.92 -5.93
N ALA A 59 5.87 3.53 -6.69
CA ALA A 59 6.07 3.79 -8.11
C ALA A 59 7.12 4.88 -8.39
N ASP A 60 7.43 5.71 -7.41
CA ASP A 60 8.54 6.68 -7.46
C ASP A 60 9.93 6.02 -7.52
N LYS A 61 10.04 4.77 -7.03
CA LYS A 61 11.30 3.99 -6.95
C LYS A 61 11.38 2.86 -7.97
N CYS A 62 10.37 2.70 -8.82
CA CYS A 62 10.35 1.65 -9.81
C CYS A 62 11.36 1.90 -10.92
N LEU A 63 11.87 0.79 -11.53
CA LEU A 63 12.78 0.80 -12.68
C LEU A 63 14.11 1.54 -12.41
N LEU A 64 14.53 1.62 -11.16
CA LEU A 64 15.81 2.22 -10.77
C LEU A 64 16.98 1.23 -10.75
N GLY A 65 16.73 -0.08 -10.82
CA GLY A 65 17.75 -1.11 -10.69
C GLY A 65 18.85 -1.09 -11.76
N GLU A 66 18.60 -0.45 -12.91
CA GLU A 66 19.59 -0.31 -13.99
C GLU A 66 20.53 0.89 -13.79
N ILE A 67 20.16 1.84 -12.94
CA ILE A 67 20.87 3.12 -12.75
C ILE A 67 21.39 3.34 -11.34
N MET A 68 20.94 2.53 -10.37
CA MET A 68 21.42 2.58 -8.99
C MET A 68 22.46 1.48 -8.74
N ARG A 69 23.34 1.71 -7.76
CA ARG A 69 24.25 0.66 -7.28
C ARG A 69 23.46 -0.52 -6.72
N PRO A 70 23.97 -1.77 -6.84
CA PRO A 70 23.26 -2.94 -6.30
C PRO A 70 23.22 -2.91 -4.77
N ASN A 71 22.15 -3.45 -4.20
CA ASN A 71 22.05 -3.72 -2.77
C ASN A 71 22.80 -5.02 -2.44
N ILE A 72 23.99 -4.91 -1.87
CA ILE A 72 24.89 -6.04 -1.60
C ILE A 72 24.45 -6.84 -0.38
N SER A 73 24.02 -6.16 0.69
CA SER A 73 23.58 -6.85 1.92
C SER A 73 22.20 -7.47 1.79
N GLY A 74 21.40 -7.03 0.81
CA GLY A 74 20.00 -7.39 0.67
C GLY A 74 19.11 -6.88 1.80
N THR A 75 19.61 -5.92 2.60
CA THR A 75 18.85 -5.34 3.71
C THR A 75 18.03 -4.15 3.27
N LEU A 76 16.95 -3.89 4.00
CA LEU A 76 16.10 -2.72 3.76
C LEU A 76 16.84 -1.38 4.07
N PRO A 77 17.63 -1.24 5.16
CA PRO A 77 18.41 -0.02 5.38
C PRO A 77 19.35 0.35 4.23
N GLU A 78 20.06 -0.63 3.64
CA GLU A 78 20.92 -0.37 2.48
C GLU A 78 20.07 0.04 1.25
N ALA A 79 18.90 -0.55 1.04
CA ALA A 79 18.01 -0.15 -0.05
C ALA A 79 17.53 1.31 0.10
N ILE A 80 17.25 1.75 1.32
CA ILE A 80 16.88 3.14 1.61
C ILE A 80 18.04 4.07 1.29
N GLU A 81 19.27 3.74 1.76
CA GLU A 81 20.47 4.54 1.49
C GLU A 81 20.72 4.72 -0.02
N ILE A 82 20.68 3.61 -0.79
CA ILE A 82 20.85 3.63 -2.25
C ILE A 82 19.81 4.54 -2.91
N THR A 83 18.57 4.46 -2.46
CA THR A 83 17.50 5.31 -2.99
C THR A 83 17.73 6.77 -2.63
N ASN A 84 18.22 7.07 -1.43
CA ASN A 84 18.52 8.43 -0.98
C ASN A 84 19.59 9.10 -1.82
N ASP A 85 20.63 8.36 -2.26
CA ASP A 85 21.65 8.88 -3.17
C ASP A 85 21.05 9.37 -4.48
N HIS A 86 20.00 8.69 -4.96
CA HIS A 86 19.39 8.99 -6.25
C HIS A 86 18.28 10.06 -6.16
N LYS A 87 17.43 9.99 -5.13
CA LYS A 87 16.23 10.85 -5.03
C LYS A 87 16.53 12.34 -4.83
N ARG A 88 17.74 12.70 -4.35
CA ARG A 88 18.20 14.09 -4.31
C ARG A 88 18.07 14.79 -5.67
N ASN A 89 18.24 14.01 -6.75
CA ASN A 89 18.26 14.48 -8.11
C ASN A 89 17.00 14.10 -8.91
N TYR A 90 15.92 13.66 -8.26
CA TYR A 90 14.67 13.36 -8.95
C TYR A 90 14.19 14.56 -9.78
N ASP A 91 13.71 14.25 -10.97
CA ASP A 91 12.88 15.13 -11.79
C ASP A 91 11.44 14.59 -11.78
N PRO A 92 10.43 15.41 -11.42
CA PRO A 92 9.04 14.98 -11.41
C PRO A 92 8.55 14.36 -12.73
N ALA A 93 9.02 14.86 -13.87
CA ALA A 93 8.62 14.34 -15.18
C ALA A 93 9.23 12.95 -15.44
N GLU A 94 10.47 12.73 -15.01
CA GLU A 94 11.16 11.43 -15.09
C GLU A 94 10.48 10.41 -14.16
N VAL A 95 10.22 10.77 -12.90
CA VAL A 95 9.48 9.94 -11.95
C VAL A 95 8.10 9.55 -12.52
N ALA A 96 7.36 10.50 -13.08
CA ALA A 96 6.07 10.24 -13.71
C ALA A 96 6.19 9.26 -14.88
N SER A 97 7.23 9.37 -15.71
CA SER A 97 7.47 8.46 -16.84
C SER A 97 7.66 7.02 -16.39
N ARG A 98 8.51 6.77 -15.36
CA ARG A 98 8.70 5.43 -14.78
C ARG A 98 7.44 4.89 -14.13
N ALA A 99 6.76 5.72 -13.35
CA ALA A 99 5.52 5.36 -12.69
C ALA A 99 4.44 4.93 -13.70
N VAL A 100 4.23 5.70 -14.77
CA VAL A 100 3.27 5.35 -15.84
C VAL A 100 3.57 4.00 -16.45
N ARG A 101 4.83 3.71 -16.81
CA ARG A 101 5.23 2.42 -17.40
C ARG A 101 4.90 1.23 -16.49
N THR A 102 5.09 1.39 -15.18
CA THR A 102 4.81 0.32 -14.22
C THR A 102 3.31 0.19 -13.93
N ILE A 103 2.57 1.30 -13.85
CA ILE A 103 1.11 1.28 -13.73
C ILE A 103 0.46 0.63 -14.95
N GLU A 104 0.91 0.98 -16.19
CA GLU A 104 0.44 0.32 -17.41
C GLU A 104 0.66 -1.19 -17.39
N THR A 105 1.81 -1.63 -16.86
CA THR A 105 2.08 -3.07 -16.69
C THR A 105 1.08 -3.71 -15.74
N GLY A 106 0.77 -3.07 -14.63
CA GLY A 106 -0.25 -3.53 -13.69
C GLY A 106 -1.64 -3.57 -14.32
N VAL A 107 -2.03 -2.53 -15.05
CA VAL A 107 -3.32 -2.48 -15.77
C VAL A 107 -3.44 -3.60 -16.80
N LYS A 108 -2.40 -3.85 -17.59
CA LYS A 108 -2.36 -4.97 -18.54
C LYS A 108 -2.52 -6.34 -17.87
N ASN A 109 -2.18 -6.44 -16.59
CA ASN A 109 -2.34 -7.65 -15.77
C ASN A 109 -3.60 -7.62 -14.87
N GLY A 110 -4.53 -6.70 -15.13
CA GLY A 110 -5.84 -6.66 -14.47
C GLY A 110 -5.92 -5.83 -13.19
N THR A 111 -4.90 -5.05 -12.85
CA THR A 111 -4.96 -4.12 -11.71
C THR A 111 -5.73 -2.86 -12.11
N THR A 112 -6.75 -2.51 -11.35
CA THR A 112 -7.63 -1.35 -11.62
C THR A 112 -7.52 -0.26 -10.55
N PHE A 113 -6.84 -0.56 -9.44
CA PHE A 113 -6.63 0.37 -8.33
C PHE A 113 -5.19 0.28 -7.83
N PHE A 114 -4.57 1.45 -7.61
CA PHE A 114 -3.23 1.57 -7.06
C PHE A 114 -3.22 2.57 -5.89
N ARG A 115 -2.54 2.19 -4.80
CA ARG A 115 -2.15 3.11 -3.74
C ARG A 115 -0.64 3.27 -3.79
N LEU A 116 -0.20 4.45 -4.24
CA LEU A 116 1.20 4.76 -4.53
C LEU A 116 1.81 5.54 -3.38
N PHE A 117 2.83 4.99 -2.75
CA PHE A 117 3.63 5.69 -1.75
C PHE A 117 4.70 6.53 -2.45
N CYS A 118 4.78 7.80 -2.14
CA CYS A 118 5.83 8.70 -2.62
C CYS A 118 6.67 9.21 -1.46
N ASP A 119 7.99 9.15 -1.61
CA ASP A 119 8.89 9.70 -0.61
C ASP A 119 8.73 11.21 -0.50
N VAL A 120 8.40 11.67 0.70
CA VAL A 120 8.30 13.08 1.06
C VAL A 120 9.20 13.31 2.28
N GLY A 121 10.21 14.16 2.14
CA GLY A 121 11.19 14.42 3.19
C GLY A 121 12.28 15.37 2.70
N THR A 122 13.19 15.77 3.58
CA THR A 122 14.17 16.83 3.29
C THR A 122 15.17 16.44 2.19
N ILE A 123 15.39 15.15 1.95
CA ILE A 123 16.34 14.66 0.93
C ILE A 123 15.80 14.92 -0.48
N GLY A 124 14.55 14.54 -0.76
CA GLY A 124 13.93 14.63 -2.08
C GLY A 124 12.96 15.80 -2.26
N GLY A 125 12.55 16.42 -1.16
CA GLY A 125 11.47 17.41 -1.15
C GLY A 125 10.16 16.79 -1.64
N LEU A 126 9.46 17.52 -2.48
CA LEU A 126 8.17 17.10 -3.07
C LEU A 126 8.29 16.48 -4.46
N LYS A 127 9.51 16.22 -4.95
CA LYS A 127 9.72 15.79 -6.34
C LYS A 127 9.02 14.46 -6.66
N ALA A 128 9.10 13.48 -5.75
CA ALA A 128 8.43 12.20 -5.92
C ALA A 128 6.89 12.37 -5.91
N ALA A 129 6.35 13.15 -4.97
CA ALA A 129 4.92 13.42 -4.88
C ALA A 129 4.39 14.07 -6.17
N ARG A 130 5.03 15.13 -6.64
CA ARG A 130 4.69 15.80 -7.90
C ARG A 130 4.75 14.86 -9.10
N GLY A 131 5.76 13.98 -9.14
CA GLY A 131 5.88 12.95 -10.18
C GLY A 131 4.71 11.95 -10.17
N LEU A 132 4.31 11.44 -9.01
CA LEU A 132 3.18 10.52 -8.90
C LEU A 132 1.83 11.19 -9.14
N LEU A 133 1.65 12.44 -8.76
CA LEU A 133 0.47 13.24 -9.11
C LEU A 133 0.33 13.42 -10.63
N LEU A 134 1.43 13.69 -11.34
CA LEU A 134 1.47 13.72 -12.81
C LEU A 134 1.14 12.35 -13.42
N ALA A 135 1.67 11.26 -12.86
CA ALA A 135 1.36 9.92 -13.31
C ALA A 135 -0.12 9.57 -13.11
N ARG A 136 -0.72 9.95 -11.96
CA ARG A 136 -2.16 9.79 -11.67
C ARG A 136 -3.01 10.47 -12.74
N GLU A 137 -2.69 11.70 -13.09
CA GLU A 137 -3.45 12.43 -14.13
C GLU A 137 -3.35 11.75 -15.50
N LYS A 138 -2.16 11.27 -15.88
CA LYS A 138 -1.97 10.54 -17.15
C LYS A 138 -2.73 9.21 -17.19
N MET A 139 -2.88 8.53 -16.05
CA MET A 139 -3.48 7.19 -15.97
C MET A 139 -4.94 7.19 -15.51
N LYS A 140 -5.58 8.32 -15.28
CA LYS A 140 -6.94 8.45 -14.71
C LYS A 140 -8.04 7.72 -15.48
N ASN A 141 -7.85 7.50 -16.77
CA ASN A 141 -8.81 6.78 -17.61
C ASN A 141 -8.64 5.25 -17.57
N TYR A 142 -7.60 4.75 -16.92
CA TYR A 142 -7.22 3.33 -16.91
C TYR A 142 -7.28 2.70 -15.52
N ALA A 143 -7.02 3.48 -14.48
CA ALA A 143 -7.02 3.01 -13.11
C ALA A 143 -7.36 4.12 -12.12
N THR A 144 -7.94 3.75 -10.98
CA THR A 144 -8.04 4.63 -9.82
C THR A 144 -6.71 4.65 -9.09
N ILE A 145 -6.18 5.83 -8.80
CA ILE A 145 -4.88 5.99 -8.17
C ILE A 145 -5.00 6.92 -6.97
N GLN A 146 -4.57 6.44 -5.80
CA GLN A 146 -4.35 7.24 -4.60
C GLN A 146 -2.86 7.42 -4.39
N VAL A 147 -2.44 8.62 -3.97
CA VAL A 147 -1.05 8.98 -3.66
C VAL A 147 -0.91 9.22 -2.17
N VAL A 148 0.04 8.52 -1.56
CA VAL A 148 0.33 8.58 -0.11
C VAL A 148 1.53 9.48 0.11
N ALA A 149 1.39 10.57 0.89
CA ALA A 149 2.53 11.37 1.35
C ALA A 149 3.29 10.58 2.42
N PHE A 150 4.49 10.07 2.08
CA PHE A 150 5.19 9.07 2.86
C PHE A 150 6.58 9.54 3.33
N PRO A 151 6.81 9.66 4.65
CA PRO A 151 8.08 10.12 5.22
C PRO A 151 9.07 8.95 5.33
N GLN A 152 9.75 8.60 4.25
CA GLN A 152 10.66 7.45 4.18
C GLN A 152 11.80 7.51 5.20
N GLU A 153 12.29 8.70 5.53
CA GLU A 153 13.38 8.89 6.49
C GLU A 153 12.91 9.07 7.93
N GLY A 154 11.60 8.97 8.17
CA GLY A 154 10.98 9.30 9.44
C GLY A 154 10.46 10.74 9.50
N ILE A 155 9.89 11.11 10.63
CA ILE A 155 9.42 12.46 10.93
C ILE A 155 10.32 13.12 11.98
N VAL A 156 10.62 12.40 13.06
CA VAL A 156 11.53 12.87 14.12
C VAL A 156 12.97 12.82 13.64
N ARG A 157 13.33 11.78 12.87
CA ARG A 157 14.66 11.63 12.26
C ARG A 157 14.95 12.62 11.13
N ASP A 158 13.91 13.11 10.46
CA ASP A 158 14.02 14.06 9.34
C ASP A 158 13.24 15.36 9.67
N PRO A 159 13.79 16.24 10.53
CA PRO A 159 13.14 17.49 10.91
C PRO A 159 12.80 18.34 9.68
N GLY A 160 11.50 18.67 9.53
CA GLY A 160 10.93 19.33 8.35
C GLY A 160 10.11 18.39 7.46
N ALA A 161 10.13 17.07 7.70
CA ALA A 161 9.33 16.12 6.92
C ALA A 161 7.83 16.31 7.14
N ALA A 162 7.39 16.64 8.35
CA ALA A 162 5.98 16.86 8.65
C ALA A 162 5.41 18.05 7.86
N GLU A 163 6.15 19.13 7.76
CA GLU A 163 5.78 20.32 6.98
C GLU A 163 5.72 20.00 5.48
N LEU A 164 6.67 19.21 4.97
CA LEU A 164 6.66 18.75 3.59
C LEU A 164 5.49 17.80 3.31
N MET A 165 5.11 16.93 4.25
CA MET A 165 3.91 16.10 4.14
C MET A 165 2.64 16.96 4.07
N ASP A 166 2.53 17.99 4.90
CA ASP A 166 1.43 18.96 4.88
C ASP A 166 1.33 19.66 3.51
N GLU A 167 2.46 20.03 2.94
CA GLU A 167 2.53 20.64 1.60
C GLU A 167 2.16 19.63 0.50
N ALA A 168 2.67 18.40 0.56
CA ALA A 168 2.32 17.33 -0.39
C ALA A 168 0.81 17.03 -0.41
N ILE A 169 0.18 17.04 0.76
CA ILE A 169 -1.28 16.87 0.89
C ILE A 169 -2.01 18.04 0.23
N LYS A 170 -1.58 19.27 0.47
CA LYS A 170 -2.17 20.46 -0.17
C LYS A 170 -1.99 20.46 -1.70
N GLU A 171 -0.92 19.86 -2.19
CA GLU A 171 -0.70 19.66 -3.64
C GLU A 171 -1.55 18.51 -4.22
N GLY A 172 -2.20 17.70 -3.38
CA GLY A 172 -3.18 16.70 -3.81
C GLY A 172 -2.85 15.25 -3.49
N CYS A 173 -1.92 14.97 -2.56
CA CYS A 173 -1.81 13.62 -1.99
C CYS A 173 -3.08 13.27 -1.21
N ASP A 174 -3.52 12.01 -1.32
CA ASP A 174 -4.84 11.56 -0.88
C ASP A 174 -4.81 10.92 0.52
N ILE A 175 -3.64 10.48 0.99
CA ILE A 175 -3.48 9.65 2.19
C ILE A 175 -2.25 10.12 2.96
N VAL A 176 -2.34 10.11 4.29
CA VAL A 176 -1.20 10.33 5.18
C VAL A 176 -0.44 9.03 5.37
N GLY A 177 0.84 9.03 4.99
CA GLY A 177 1.76 7.90 5.20
C GLY A 177 2.47 7.95 6.56
N GLY A 178 3.25 6.90 6.85
CA GLY A 178 4.11 6.86 8.03
C GLY A 178 5.06 5.66 8.02
N LEU A 179 6.20 5.79 8.71
CA LEU A 179 7.21 4.75 8.89
C LEU A 179 7.76 4.77 10.33
N PRO A 180 6.90 4.52 11.36
CA PRO A 180 7.27 4.73 12.74
C PRO A 180 8.41 3.83 13.23
N TRP A 181 8.53 2.59 12.74
CA TRP A 181 9.57 1.67 13.18
C TRP A 181 10.98 2.12 12.78
N TYR A 182 11.12 3.06 11.86
CA TYR A 182 12.41 3.57 11.37
C TYR A 182 12.95 4.73 12.22
N GLU A 183 12.18 5.24 13.17
CA GLU A 183 12.61 6.27 14.11
C GLU A 183 13.71 5.77 15.07
N TYR A 184 14.32 6.66 15.86
CA TYR A 184 15.43 6.31 16.75
C TYR A 184 14.99 5.48 17.97
N SER A 185 13.78 5.71 18.47
CA SER A 185 13.27 5.07 19.67
C SER A 185 11.75 4.81 19.58
N ASP A 186 11.24 3.98 20.52
CA ASP A 186 9.80 3.74 20.64
C ASP A 186 9.02 5.03 20.98
N ALA A 187 9.65 5.96 21.68
CA ALA A 187 9.04 7.27 21.97
C ALA A 187 8.87 8.08 20.69
N ASP A 188 9.92 8.15 19.87
CA ASP A 188 9.89 8.84 18.57
C ASP A 188 8.92 8.15 17.60
N ALA A 189 8.83 6.82 17.63
CA ALA A 189 7.85 6.07 16.83
C ALA A 189 6.40 6.43 17.19
N ARG A 190 6.11 6.67 18.46
CA ARG A 190 4.78 7.13 18.92
C ARG A 190 4.53 8.57 18.51
N GLU A 191 5.51 9.46 18.65
CA GLU A 191 5.43 10.84 18.19
C GLU A 191 5.18 10.90 16.69
N HIS A 192 5.87 10.08 15.90
CA HIS A 192 5.63 9.94 14.46
C HIS A 192 4.16 9.59 14.16
N ILE A 193 3.61 8.59 14.86
CA ILE A 193 2.20 8.19 14.70
C ILE A 193 1.29 9.36 15.09
N ASP A 194 1.57 10.05 16.19
CA ASP A 194 0.78 11.18 16.65
C ASP A 194 0.72 12.31 15.63
N VAL A 195 1.85 12.69 15.04
CA VAL A 195 1.95 13.69 13.96
C VAL A 195 1.13 13.27 12.74
N CYS A 196 1.19 11.99 12.33
CA CYS A 196 0.37 11.50 11.22
C CYS A 196 -1.12 11.61 11.49
N PHE A 197 -1.60 11.33 12.73
CA PHE A 197 -3.01 11.53 13.10
C PHE A 197 -3.41 13.02 13.11
N GLU A 198 -2.52 13.92 13.53
CA GLU A 198 -2.76 15.35 13.47
C GLU A 198 -2.93 15.84 12.04
N LEU A 199 -2.04 15.42 11.13
CA LEU A 199 -2.17 15.72 9.70
C LEU A 199 -3.46 15.14 9.10
N ALA A 200 -3.80 13.91 9.43
CA ALA A 200 -5.01 13.26 8.95
C ALA A 200 -6.28 13.99 9.43
N LYS A 201 -6.34 14.39 10.69
CA LYS A 201 -7.46 15.20 11.22
C LYS A 201 -7.53 16.58 10.57
N LYS A 202 -6.38 17.25 10.41
CA LYS A 202 -6.30 18.59 9.81
C LYS A 202 -6.86 18.63 8.39
N HIS A 203 -6.65 17.57 7.62
CA HIS A 203 -7.03 17.50 6.20
C HIS A 203 -8.20 16.57 5.92
N ASP A 204 -8.77 15.94 6.95
CA ASP A 204 -9.82 14.90 6.85
C ASP A 204 -9.44 13.74 5.90
N LEU A 205 -8.22 13.22 6.07
CA LEU A 205 -7.68 12.13 5.26
C LEU A 205 -7.55 10.83 6.06
N ASP A 206 -7.48 9.73 5.32
CA ASP A 206 -7.15 8.42 5.86
C ASP A 206 -5.64 8.26 6.08
N ILE A 207 -5.27 7.24 6.85
CA ILE A 207 -3.88 6.94 7.20
C ILE A 207 -3.48 5.58 6.61
N HIS A 208 -2.28 5.48 6.03
CA HIS A 208 -1.69 4.20 5.66
C HIS A 208 -0.18 4.18 5.93
N MET A 209 0.23 3.48 6.98
CA MET A 209 1.63 3.43 7.43
C MET A 209 2.29 2.09 7.10
N LEU A 210 3.62 2.10 6.93
CA LEU A 210 4.46 0.91 6.97
C LEU A 210 4.83 0.65 8.44
N VAL A 211 4.24 -0.37 9.03
CA VAL A 211 4.30 -0.61 10.47
C VAL A 211 5.08 -1.88 10.74
N ASP A 212 6.05 -1.79 11.64
CA ASP A 212 6.85 -2.93 12.11
C ASP A 212 7.41 -3.78 10.95
N ASP A 213 7.92 -3.11 9.88
CA ASP A 213 8.55 -3.77 8.72
C ASP A 213 9.99 -4.19 9.06
N THR A 214 10.09 -5.05 10.04
CA THR A 214 11.35 -5.54 10.63
C THR A 214 11.17 -6.95 11.17
N ASP A 215 12.29 -7.66 11.40
CA ASP A 215 12.34 -8.96 12.06
C ASP A 215 12.36 -8.87 13.59
N ASP A 216 12.46 -7.65 14.16
CA ASP A 216 12.51 -7.45 15.60
C ASP A 216 11.12 -7.57 16.24
N ALA A 217 10.91 -8.64 17.00
CA ALA A 217 9.67 -8.85 17.76
C ALA A 217 9.40 -7.81 18.86
N ASN A 218 10.37 -6.93 19.17
CA ASN A 218 10.16 -5.82 20.09
C ASN A 218 9.60 -4.58 19.39
N SER A 219 9.61 -4.52 18.04
CA SER A 219 8.90 -3.48 17.31
C SER A 219 7.39 -3.62 17.53
N ARG A 220 6.76 -2.61 18.10
CA ARG A 220 5.38 -2.66 18.62
C ARG A 220 4.56 -1.43 18.22
N SER A 221 4.91 -0.81 17.11
CA SER A 221 4.18 0.35 16.58
C SER A 221 2.73 -0.01 16.23
N LEU A 222 2.46 -1.25 15.81
CA LEU A 222 1.12 -1.71 15.49
C LEU A 222 0.17 -1.67 16.70
N GLU A 223 0.66 -2.04 17.89
CA GLU A 223 -0.13 -1.94 19.14
C GLU A 223 -0.53 -0.48 19.40
N TYR A 224 0.43 0.44 19.30
CA TYR A 224 0.17 1.86 19.52
C TYR A 224 -0.76 2.44 18.47
N LEU A 225 -0.56 2.10 17.20
CA LEU A 225 -1.42 2.51 16.09
C LEU A 225 -2.87 2.09 16.31
N ALA A 226 -3.12 0.83 16.70
CA ALA A 226 -4.47 0.34 16.97
C ALA A 226 -5.12 1.07 18.16
N ILE A 227 -4.38 1.31 19.25
CA ILE A 227 -4.86 2.09 20.39
C ILE A 227 -5.20 3.52 19.98
N LYS A 228 -4.32 4.16 19.22
CA LYS A 228 -4.52 5.55 18.76
C LYS A 228 -5.73 5.64 17.85
N THR A 229 -5.91 4.68 16.93
CA THR A 229 -7.09 4.60 16.04
C THR A 229 -8.39 4.62 16.84
N MET A 230 -8.52 3.76 17.86
CA MET A 230 -9.71 3.74 18.71
C MET A 230 -9.90 5.01 19.53
N ARG A 231 -8.82 5.60 20.05
CA ARG A 231 -8.89 6.82 20.86
C ARG A 231 -9.30 8.06 20.09
N GLU A 232 -8.91 8.10 18.82
CA GLU A 232 -9.18 9.25 17.94
C GLU A 232 -10.46 9.09 17.09
N GLY A 233 -11.14 7.91 17.17
CA GLY A 233 -12.36 7.64 16.40
C GLY A 233 -12.07 7.48 14.89
N PHE A 234 -10.94 6.85 14.55
CA PHE A 234 -10.49 6.63 13.17
C PHE A 234 -10.74 5.21 12.67
N GLU A 235 -11.67 4.46 13.27
CA GLU A 235 -12.01 3.10 12.89
C GLU A 235 -12.39 3.01 11.41
N GLY A 236 -11.76 2.08 10.69
CA GLY A 236 -11.96 1.89 9.25
C GLY A 236 -11.25 2.90 8.34
N ARG A 237 -10.52 3.87 8.91
CA ARG A 237 -9.75 4.90 8.18
C ARG A 237 -8.24 4.70 8.26
N VAL A 238 -7.79 3.64 8.91
CA VAL A 238 -6.36 3.35 9.13
C VAL A 238 -5.98 2.02 8.51
N ALA A 239 -4.88 2.01 7.77
CA ALA A 239 -4.26 0.81 7.25
C ALA A 239 -2.80 0.70 7.71
N ALA A 240 -2.34 -0.54 7.94
CA ALA A 240 -0.96 -0.86 8.27
C ALA A 240 -0.40 -1.87 7.26
N SER A 241 0.71 -1.53 6.63
CA SER A 241 1.43 -2.43 5.71
C SER A 241 2.55 -3.17 6.43
N HIS A 242 2.92 -4.32 5.89
CA HIS A 242 3.99 -5.22 6.33
C HIS A 242 3.68 -5.96 7.62
N CYS A 243 3.77 -5.33 8.77
CA CYS A 243 3.60 -5.93 10.10
C CYS A 243 4.48 -7.20 10.29
N GLY A 244 5.71 -7.17 9.75
CA GLY A 244 6.62 -8.32 9.71
C GLY A 244 7.03 -8.81 11.10
N ALA A 245 7.21 -7.90 12.06
CA ALA A 245 7.55 -8.22 13.45
C ALA A 245 6.56 -9.20 14.11
N MET A 246 5.30 -9.23 13.66
CA MET A 246 4.28 -10.18 14.17
C MET A 246 4.70 -11.65 14.04
N ALA A 247 5.52 -11.98 13.04
CA ALA A 247 6.06 -13.34 12.89
C ALA A 247 6.88 -13.80 14.10
N GLY A 248 7.51 -12.85 14.79
CA GLY A 248 8.34 -13.09 15.97
C GLY A 248 7.62 -12.91 17.32
N TYR A 249 6.37 -12.45 17.35
CA TYR A 249 5.62 -12.27 18.57
C TYR A 249 5.33 -13.61 19.25
N ASN A 250 5.42 -13.68 20.58
CA ASN A 250 4.84 -14.81 21.30
C ASN A 250 3.31 -14.82 21.15
N ASP A 251 2.70 -15.99 21.28
CA ASP A 251 1.29 -16.17 20.93
C ASP A 251 0.35 -15.35 21.82
N VAL A 252 0.70 -15.14 23.10
CA VAL A 252 -0.12 -14.34 24.03
C VAL A 252 -0.17 -12.88 23.59
N TYR A 253 0.99 -12.31 23.26
CA TYR A 253 1.07 -10.94 22.78
C TYR A 253 0.44 -10.78 21.40
N ALA A 254 0.69 -11.74 20.50
CA ALA A 254 0.07 -11.74 19.18
C ALA A 254 -1.46 -11.73 19.24
N ALA A 255 -2.06 -12.61 20.06
CA ALA A 255 -3.51 -12.66 20.25
C ALA A 255 -4.08 -11.33 20.74
N LYS A 256 -3.41 -10.69 21.73
CA LYS A 256 -3.77 -9.36 22.23
C LYS A 256 -3.78 -8.31 21.11
N VAL A 257 -2.69 -8.24 20.31
CA VAL A 257 -2.54 -7.23 19.26
C VAL A 257 -3.56 -7.46 18.13
N ILE A 258 -3.79 -8.72 17.74
CA ILE A 258 -4.77 -9.08 16.71
C ILE A 258 -6.19 -8.66 17.14
N ASP A 259 -6.57 -8.91 18.41
CA ASP A 259 -7.87 -8.46 18.93
C ASP A 259 -8.00 -6.93 18.90
N MET A 260 -6.92 -6.20 19.21
CA MET A 260 -6.91 -4.73 19.17
C MET A 260 -7.01 -4.22 17.73
N VAL A 261 -6.29 -4.80 16.79
CA VAL A 261 -6.34 -4.47 15.35
C VAL A 261 -7.75 -4.66 14.79
N ALA A 262 -8.36 -5.81 15.10
CA ALA A 262 -9.73 -6.10 14.67
C ALA A 262 -10.76 -5.12 15.29
N THR A 263 -10.63 -4.83 16.59
CA THR A 263 -11.50 -3.89 17.29
C THR A 263 -11.37 -2.46 16.75
N ALA A 264 -10.14 -2.05 16.44
CA ALA A 264 -9.84 -0.75 15.87
C ALA A 264 -10.23 -0.64 14.38
N GLY A 265 -10.62 -1.73 13.73
CA GLY A 265 -10.90 -1.75 12.29
C GLY A 265 -9.69 -1.33 11.43
N VAL A 266 -8.46 -1.62 11.89
CA VAL A 266 -7.24 -1.36 11.13
C VAL A 266 -7.08 -2.43 10.06
N THR A 267 -6.99 -2.01 8.80
CA THR A 267 -6.76 -2.92 7.67
C THR A 267 -5.27 -3.29 7.58
N ILE A 268 -4.96 -4.57 7.51
CA ILE A 268 -3.59 -5.05 7.33
C ILE A 268 -3.30 -5.36 5.86
N SER A 269 -2.30 -4.69 5.28
CA SER A 269 -1.79 -4.96 3.92
C SER A 269 -0.50 -5.77 4.01
N VAL A 270 -0.58 -7.05 3.64
CA VAL A 270 0.55 -7.98 3.75
C VAL A 270 1.39 -7.97 2.48
N ASN A 271 2.68 -7.65 2.59
CA ASN A 271 3.62 -7.56 1.48
C ASN A 271 4.58 -8.78 1.49
N ALA A 272 4.03 -9.98 1.46
CA ALA A 272 4.76 -11.22 1.68
C ALA A 272 6.00 -11.39 0.78
N HIS A 273 5.91 -11.01 -0.50
CA HIS A 273 7.01 -11.17 -1.46
C HIS A 273 8.26 -10.38 -1.06
N ILE A 274 8.13 -9.13 -0.59
CA ILE A 274 9.28 -8.33 -0.16
C ILE A 274 9.73 -8.71 1.25
N ASN A 275 8.79 -8.96 2.16
CA ASN A 275 9.13 -9.39 3.51
C ASN A 275 9.96 -10.69 3.49
N LEU A 276 9.58 -11.70 2.69
CA LEU A 276 10.34 -12.94 2.56
C LEU A 276 11.73 -12.74 1.93
N VAL A 277 11.95 -11.70 1.14
CA VAL A 277 13.27 -11.35 0.59
C VAL A 277 14.14 -10.64 1.61
N CYS A 278 13.59 -9.67 2.35
CA CYS A 278 14.33 -8.82 3.28
C CYS A 278 14.53 -9.45 4.67
N SER A 279 13.63 -10.38 5.08
CA SER A 279 13.66 -10.99 6.42
C SER A 279 14.90 -11.85 6.65
N ALA A 280 15.32 -11.92 7.91
CA ALA A 280 16.40 -12.77 8.43
C ALA A 280 17.78 -12.52 7.82
N ARG A 281 18.03 -11.32 7.25
CA ARG A 281 19.32 -11.00 6.62
C ARG A 281 20.47 -10.90 7.64
N LEU A 282 20.16 -10.53 8.88
CA LEU A 282 21.13 -10.42 9.97
C LEU A 282 21.10 -11.63 10.92
N ASP A 283 20.14 -12.55 10.74
CA ASP A 283 20.02 -13.72 11.59
C ASP A 283 21.12 -14.74 11.31
N ARG A 284 21.59 -15.35 12.39
CA ARG A 284 22.29 -16.64 12.37
C ARG A 284 21.25 -17.76 12.31
N GLU A 285 21.60 -19.00 12.59
CA GLU A 285 20.61 -20.08 12.65
C GLU A 285 19.92 -20.17 14.03
N PRO A 286 18.62 -20.46 14.10
CA PRO A 286 17.66 -20.58 12.99
C PRO A 286 17.23 -19.22 12.43
N LYS A 287 17.07 -19.13 11.11
CA LYS A 287 16.60 -17.90 10.45
C LYS A 287 15.13 -17.69 10.66
N ARG A 288 14.76 -16.51 11.15
CA ARG A 288 13.38 -16.07 11.26
C ARG A 288 12.91 -15.56 9.90
N ARG A 289 11.95 -16.21 9.28
CA ARG A 289 11.32 -15.74 8.06
C ARG A 289 9.81 -15.73 8.23
N GLY A 290 9.20 -14.60 7.97
CA GLY A 290 7.77 -14.49 8.09
C GLY A 290 7.25 -13.13 7.66
N CYS A 291 5.96 -13.05 7.66
CA CYS A 291 5.18 -11.84 7.45
C CYS A 291 4.11 -11.77 8.54
N ALA A 292 3.20 -10.81 8.46
CA ALA A 292 2.07 -10.74 9.37
C ALA A 292 1.34 -12.08 9.52
N ARG A 293 0.73 -12.32 10.66
CA ARG A 293 -0.01 -13.56 10.99
C ARG A 293 -1.37 -13.60 10.28
N VAL A 294 -1.32 -13.77 8.95
CA VAL A 294 -2.48 -13.61 8.03
C VAL A 294 -3.67 -14.49 8.43
N LYS A 295 -3.43 -15.76 8.77
CA LYS A 295 -4.53 -16.69 9.13
C LYS A 295 -5.25 -16.26 10.40
N GLU A 296 -4.51 -15.79 11.37
CA GLU A 296 -5.04 -15.34 12.66
C GLU A 296 -5.78 -14.02 12.53
N LEU A 297 -5.24 -13.07 11.75
CA LEU A 297 -5.88 -11.80 11.40
C LEU A 297 -7.21 -12.04 10.68
N LEU A 298 -7.22 -12.86 9.61
CA LEU A 298 -8.45 -13.20 8.88
C LEU A 298 -9.50 -13.89 9.75
N ALA A 299 -9.08 -14.76 10.69
CA ALA A 299 -10.01 -15.43 11.62
C ALA A 299 -10.68 -14.44 12.58
N ARG A 300 -10.11 -13.27 12.80
CA ARG A 300 -10.65 -12.19 13.64
C ARG A 300 -11.31 -11.06 12.86
N GLY A 301 -11.28 -11.11 11.51
CA GLY A 301 -11.90 -10.13 10.64
C GLY A 301 -11.07 -8.85 10.44
N ALA A 302 -9.75 -8.93 10.63
CA ALA A 302 -8.81 -7.83 10.41
C ALA A 302 -8.17 -7.90 9.02
#